data_0fafa97a22849a95b362f846912dce2d
#
_entry.id   0fafa97a22849a95b362f846912dce2d
#
_cell.length_a   1.000
_cell.length_b   1.000
_cell.length_c   1.000
_cell.angle_alpha   90.00
_cell.angle_beta   90.00
_cell.angle_gamma   90.00
#
_symmetry.space_group_name_H-M   'P 1'
#
loop_
_entity.id
_entity.type
_entity.pdbx_description
1 polymer ?
#
loop_
_entity_poly.entity_id
_entity_poly.type
_entity_poly.pdbx_seq_one_letter_code
_entity_poly.pdbx_strand_id
1 'polypeptide(L)'
;MSKKALLAAAAILALPAAANAQSLFDSAGPTYPGVYIGAEGGLNWLLNNNSYTMNTGWAVGGKVGYDFVGPRVEIEGLYHNNTGSGVVAFPNGGFANVNGRIEQVSLMGNLLYDFFPGATITPYVGAGVGVAFLDSTIQGCSLCTTQFAYQGILGLGYNATPALRIGLEGRYYGTTNPGAYTNNNILALLSVSYKFGQPEVAPPPPPPPAAVTPPSFMVFFDWDRANISDQALTTIRQAAGAFKSKGSARITATGHTDTSGPESYNMALSLRRANAVKDALVREGVPAQAITVIGKGESQLLVPTGDNVREPQNRRVEIVVQ
;
A
#
# COMPACT_ATOMS: atom_id res chain seq x y z
N MET A 1 43.74 8.53 7.16
CA MET A 1 42.30 8.89 7.20
C MET A 1 41.99 9.57 8.51
N SER A 2 41.46 10.80 8.47
CA SER A 2 41.01 11.47 9.66
C SER A 2 39.75 10.77 10.16
N LYS A 3 39.66 10.52 11.48
CA LYS A 3 38.49 9.94 12.17
C LYS A 3 37.18 10.68 11.88
N LYS A 4 37.22 11.84 11.23
CA LYS A 4 36.07 12.65 10.78
C LYS A 4 35.35 12.11 9.54
N ALA A 5 36.02 11.34 8.69
CA ALA A 5 35.37 10.76 7.49
C ALA A 5 34.51 9.53 7.80
N LEU A 6 34.83 8.78 8.87
CA LEU A 6 34.03 7.64 9.32
C LEU A 6 32.73 8.07 10.04
N LEU A 7 32.75 9.25 10.66
CA LEU A 7 31.56 9.81 11.36
C LEU A 7 30.53 10.40 10.41
N ALA A 8 30.91 10.83 9.21
CA ALA A 8 29.97 11.36 8.22
C ALA A 8 29.09 10.25 7.59
N ALA A 9 29.62 9.02 7.45
CA ALA A 9 28.83 7.89 6.96
C ALA A 9 27.84 7.32 7.98
N ALA A 10 28.11 7.54 9.29
CA ALA A 10 27.24 7.10 10.38
C ALA A 10 26.11 8.11 10.71
N ALA A 11 26.27 9.39 10.35
CA ALA A 11 25.31 10.44 10.69
C ALA A 11 24.05 10.47 9.79
N ILE A 12 24.05 9.75 8.65
CA ILE A 12 22.88 9.65 7.77
C ILE A 12 21.84 8.62 8.29
N LEU A 13 22.21 7.81 9.28
CA LEU A 13 21.33 6.80 9.88
C LEU A 13 20.55 7.28 11.14
N ALA A 14 20.73 8.54 11.55
CA ALA A 14 19.99 9.13 12.66
C ALA A 14 18.89 10.06 12.16
N LEU A 15 17.93 9.52 11.41
CA LEU A 15 16.61 10.14 11.29
C LEU A 15 15.87 9.98 12.63
N PRO A 16 15.09 10.97 13.08
CA PRO A 16 14.41 10.90 14.38
C PRO A 16 13.38 9.75 14.36
N ALA A 17 13.78 8.64 14.94
CA ALA A 17 12.97 7.44 15.09
C ALA A 17 12.04 7.61 16.30
N ALA A 18 10.99 8.43 16.22
CA ALA A 18 10.09 8.53 17.37
C ALA A 18 8.63 8.87 17.09
N ALA A 19 8.14 8.85 15.84
CA ALA A 19 6.68 8.89 15.65
C ALA A 19 6.32 8.29 14.30
N ASN A 20 6.01 7.03 14.19
CA ASN A 20 5.55 6.27 13.02
C ASN A 20 6.54 5.24 12.45
N ALA A 21 7.33 4.58 13.30
CA ALA A 21 8.14 3.44 12.82
C ALA A 21 7.28 2.31 12.21
N GLN A 22 6.03 2.16 12.63
CA GLN A 22 5.10 1.19 12.05
C GLN A 22 4.75 1.50 10.59
N SER A 23 4.56 2.77 10.21
CA SER A 23 4.20 3.13 8.84
C SER A 23 5.34 2.95 7.81
N LEU A 24 6.60 2.93 8.25
CA LEU A 24 7.76 2.71 7.37
C LEU A 24 7.87 1.26 6.86
N PHE A 25 7.30 0.32 7.62
CA PHE A 25 7.25 -1.10 7.28
C PHE A 25 5.88 -1.54 6.77
N ASP A 26 4.94 -0.60 6.61
CA ASP A 26 3.66 -0.89 5.95
C ASP A 26 3.90 -1.26 4.48
N SER A 27 3.03 -2.10 3.95
CA SER A 27 3.16 -2.59 2.58
C SER A 27 3.00 -1.46 1.55
N ALA A 28 3.96 -1.33 0.66
CA ALA A 28 3.88 -0.44 -0.51
C ALA A 28 2.94 -1.00 -1.60
N GLY A 29 2.37 -2.18 -1.38
CA GLY A 29 1.47 -2.87 -2.30
C GLY A 29 1.82 -4.35 -2.48
N PRO A 30 1.13 -5.06 -3.38
CA PRO A 30 1.36 -6.48 -3.60
C PRO A 30 2.78 -6.73 -4.14
N THR A 31 3.44 -7.73 -3.55
CA THR A 31 4.73 -8.21 -4.04
C THR A 31 4.54 -9.23 -5.15
N TYR A 32 5.39 -9.20 -6.16
CA TYR A 32 5.42 -10.17 -7.26
C TYR A 32 6.85 -10.40 -7.72
N PRO A 33 7.19 -11.63 -8.19
CA PRO A 33 8.48 -11.87 -8.81
C PRO A 33 8.54 -11.23 -10.20
N GLY A 34 9.72 -10.80 -10.63
CA GLY A 34 9.85 -10.22 -11.96
C GLY A 34 11.24 -9.73 -12.30
N VAL A 35 11.46 -9.53 -13.59
CA VAL A 35 12.65 -8.89 -14.13
C VAL A 35 12.63 -7.41 -13.77
N TYR A 36 13.77 -6.85 -13.42
CA TYR A 36 13.93 -5.41 -13.26
C TYR A 36 15.16 -4.89 -13.98
N ILE A 37 15.13 -3.62 -14.33
CA ILE A 37 16.28 -2.86 -14.82
C ILE A 37 16.51 -1.67 -13.88
N GLY A 38 17.73 -1.22 -13.78
CA GLY A 38 18.05 -0.06 -12.95
C GLY A 38 19.25 0.70 -13.45
N ALA A 39 19.32 1.96 -13.03
CA ALA A 39 20.48 2.82 -13.19
C ALA A 39 20.95 3.29 -11.82
N GLU A 40 22.23 3.55 -11.67
CA GLU A 40 22.81 3.97 -10.41
C GLU A 40 23.96 4.94 -10.62
N GLY A 41 24.21 5.78 -9.61
CA GLY A 41 25.31 6.71 -9.63
C GLY A 41 25.62 7.24 -8.24
N GLY A 42 26.85 7.67 -8.03
CA GLY A 42 27.26 8.16 -6.73
C GLY A 42 28.74 8.45 -6.61
N LEU A 43 29.22 8.35 -5.37
CA LEU A 43 30.58 8.70 -4.98
C LEU A 43 31.43 7.45 -4.76
N ASN A 44 32.70 7.57 -5.06
CA ASN A 44 33.70 6.51 -4.90
C ASN A 44 34.92 7.03 -4.14
N TRP A 45 35.38 6.28 -3.14
CA TRP A 45 36.56 6.56 -2.36
C TRP A 45 37.50 5.36 -2.44
N LEU A 46 38.64 5.56 -3.07
CA LEU A 46 39.72 4.58 -3.07
C LEU A 46 40.41 4.55 -1.70
N LEU A 47 40.44 3.38 -1.08
CA LEU A 47 41.04 3.19 0.24
C LEU A 47 42.56 2.99 0.07
N ASN A 48 43.32 3.77 0.81
CA ASN A 48 44.77 3.72 1.07
C ASN A 48 45.69 3.15 -0.01
N ASN A 49 46.40 4.05 -0.63
CA ASN A 49 47.71 3.76 -1.22
C ASN A 49 48.77 4.59 -0.51
N ASN A 50 49.77 3.94 0.06
CA ASN A 50 50.80 4.56 0.93
C ASN A 50 51.59 5.69 0.27
N SER A 51 51.48 5.90 -1.03
CA SER A 51 52.29 6.85 -1.80
C SER A 51 51.46 7.90 -2.55
N TYR A 52 50.12 7.78 -2.60
CA TYR A 52 49.25 8.70 -3.36
C TYR A 52 48.02 9.09 -2.56
N THR A 53 47.67 10.37 -2.62
CA THR A 53 46.40 10.87 -2.08
C THR A 53 45.40 10.92 -3.21
N MET A 54 44.35 10.08 -3.11
CA MET A 54 43.26 10.03 -4.10
C MET A 54 42.08 10.89 -3.63
N ASN A 55 41.55 11.67 -4.56
CA ASN A 55 40.35 12.47 -4.34
C ASN A 55 39.10 11.58 -4.37
N THR A 56 38.01 12.10 -3.85
CA THR A 56 36.69 11.50 -4.04
C THR A 56 36.39 11.42 -5.53
N GLY A 57 36.11 10.23 -5.99
CA GLY A 57 35.69 9.93 -7.35
C GLY A 57 34.20 9.83 -7.47
N TRP A 58 33.75 9.46 -8.65
CA TRP A 58 32.35 9.21 -8.96
C TRP A 58 32.19 7.83 -9.62
N ALA A 59 30.95 7.34 -9.55
CA ALA A 59 30.58 6.07 -10.18
C ALA A 59 29.21 6.22 -10.86
N VAL A 60 29.03 5.52 -11.99
CA VAL A 60 27.76 5.42 -12.70
C VAL A 60 27.64 4.03 -13.33
N GLY A 61 26.45 3.48 -13.30
CA GLY A 61 26.21 2.14 -13.81
C GLY A 61 24.76 1.83 -14.12
N GLY A 62 24.58 0.61 -14.57
CA GLY A 62 23.28 0.04 -14.84
C GLY A 62 23.24 -1.43 -14.45
N LYS A 63 22.05 -1.90 -14.13
CA LYS A 63 21.81 -3.27 -13.69
C LYS A 63 20.54 -3.85 -14.29
N VAL A 64 20.56 -5.15 -14.51
CA VAL A 64 19.40 -5.96 -14.85
C VAL A 64 19.38 -7.16 -13.91
N GLY A 65 18.21 -7.48 -13.39
CA GLY A 65 18.09 -8.58 -12.43
C GLY A 65 16.71 -9.22 -12.41
N TYR A 66 16.59 -10.21 -11.56
CA TYR A 66 15.33 -10.87 -11.26
C TYR A 66 15.09 -10.88 -9.76
N ASP A 67 13.93 -10.41 -9.37
CA ASP A 67 13.43 -10.38 -7.99
C ASP A 67 12.52 -11.60 -7.75
N PHE A 68 12.90 -12.46 -6.81
CA PHE A 68 12.15 -13.65 -6.39
C PHE A 68 11.25 -13.37 -5.16
N VAL A 69 11.02 -12.09 -4.85
CA VAL A 69 10.32 -11.64 -3.63
C VAL A 69 11.16 -11.93 -2.37
N GLY A 70 12.24 -11.18 -2.24
CA GLY A 70 13.25 -11.30 -1.18
C GLY A 70 14.64 -11.58 -1.74
N PRO A 71 14.95 -12.80 -2.17
CA PRO A 71 16.16 -13.06 -2.92
C PRO A 71 16.15 -12.35 -4.28
N ARG A 72 17.29 -11.74 -4.67
CA ARG A 72 17.47 -11.13 -5.99
C ARG A 72 18.79 -11.57 -6.60
N VAL A 73 18.79 -11.76 -7.92
CA VAL A 73 20.00 -11.93 -8.71
C VAL A 73 20.10 -10.78 -9.69
N GLU A 74 21.30 -10.23 -9.89
CA GLU A 74 21.49 -9.17 -10.87
C GLU A 74 22.84 -9.25 -11.57
N ILE A 75 22.88 -8.76 -12.79
CA ILE A 75 24.10 -8.45 -13.53
C ILE A 75 24.20 -6.94 -13.58
N GLU A 76 25.37 -6.42 -13.26
CA GLU A 76 25.65 -5.01 -13.12
C GLU A 76 26.89 -4.63 -13.94
N GLY A 77 26.77 -3.53 -14.68
CA GLY A 77 27.90 -2.85 -15.29
C GLY A 77 28.12 -1.51 -14.58
N LEU A 78 29.31 -1.30 -14.01
CA LEU A 78 29.64 -0.09 -13.26
C LEU A 78 30.95 0.50 -13.77
N TYR A 79 30.91 1.80 -14.11
CA TYR A 79 32.09 2.62 -14.33
C TYR A 79 32.38 3.47 -13.10
N HIS A 80 33.62 3.51 -12.65
CA HIS A 80 34.03 4.43 -11.61
C HIS A 80 35.44 5.01 -11.87
N ASN A 81 35.65 6.22 -11.39
CA ASN A 81 36.84 7.01 -11.65
C ASN A 81 37.33 7.66 -10.35
N ASN A 82 38.62 7.66 -10.15
CA ASN A 82 39.32 8.44 -9.13
C ASN A 82 40.51 9.17 -9.73
N THR A 83 40.66 10.43 -9.32
CA THR A 83 41.84 11.23 -9.64
C THR A 83 42.64 11.47 -8.36
N GLY A 84 43.93 11.61 -8.49
CA GLY A 84 44.80 11.86 -7.33
C GLY A 84 46.09 12.51 -7.71
N SER A 85 46.82 12.93 -6.70
CA SER A 85 48.14 13.49 -6.84
C SER A 85 49.09 12.87 -5.82
N GLY A 86 50.33 12.71 -6.17
CA GLY A 86 51.39 12.20 -5.30
C GLY A 86 52.70 12.88 -5.58
N VAL A 87 53.65 12.71 -4.66
CA VAL A 87 55.02 13.17 -4.81
C VAL A 87 55.88 11.96 -5.06
N VAL A 88 56.57 11.94 -6.20
CA VAL A 88 57.53 10.89 -6.54
C VAL A 88 58.93 11.43 -6.34
N ALA A 89 59.74 10.68 -5.59
CA ALA A 89 61.15 10.92 -5.45
C ALA A 89 61.90 10.25 -6.59
N PHE A 90 62.76 10.97 -7.25
CA PHE A 90 63.66 10.42 -8.27
C PHE A 90 64.98 9.96 -7.65
N PRO A 91 65.67 9.01 -8.25
CA PRO A 91 66.97 8.52 -7.75
C PRO A 91 68.11 9.58 -7.67
N ASN A 92 67.92 10.70 -8.37
CA ASN A 92 68.81 11.85 -8.32
C ASN A 92 68.50 12.84 -7.19
N GLY A 93 67.61 12.50 -6.27
CA GLY A 93 67.20 13.36 -5.13
C GLY A 93 66.13 14.42 -5.45
N GLY A 94 65.63 14.43 -6.69
CA GLY A 94 64.54 15.33 -7.07
C GLY A 94 63.18 14.78 -6.66
N PHE A 95 62.18 15.72 -6.49
CA PHE A 95 60.76 15.40 -6.24
C PHE A 95 59.94 16.01 -7.35
N ALA A 96 58.93 15.26 -7.85
CA ALA A 96 57.95 15.81 -8.77
C ALA A 96 56.51 15.48 -8.29
N ASN A 97 55.65 16.44 -8.41
CA ASN A 97 54.21 16.20 -8.26
C ASN A 97 53.70 15.48 -9.49
N VAL A 98 53.08 14.35 -9.28
CA VAL A 98 52.50 13.52 -10.35
C VAL A 98 51.00 13.42 -10.14
N ASN A 99 50.26 13.73 -11.19
CA ASN A 99 48.83 13.50 -11.22
C ASN A 99 48.56 12.09 -11.75
N GLY A 100 47.68 11.37 -11.08
CA GLY A 100 47.25 10.03 -11.49
C GLY A 100 45.74 9.98 -11.66
N ARG A 101 45.31 9.13 -12.58
CA ARG A 101 43.89 8.78 -12.77
C ARG A 101 43.75 7.27 -12.82
N ILE A 102 42.70 6.77 -12.13
CA ILE A 102 42.33 5.37 -12.17
C ILE A 102 40.89 5.32 -12.65
N GLU A 103 40.69 4.73 -13.80
CA GLU A 103 39.41 4.47 -14.42
C GLU A 103 39.14 2.98 -14.42
N GLN A 104 37.91 2.60 -14.18
CA GLN A 104 37.58 1.19 -14.09
C GLN A 104 36.15 0.94 -14.59
N VAL A 105 36.01 -0.07 -15.43
CA VAL A 105 34.74 -0.67 -15.80
C VAL A 105 34.65 -2.04 -15.17
N SER A 106 33.61 -2.36 -14.49
CA SER A 106 33.36 -3.69 -13.94
C SER A 106 32.06 -4.30 -14.47
N LEU A 107 32.09 -5.63 -14.63
CA LEU A 107 30.93 -6.45 -14.90
C LEU A 107 30.78 -7.44 -13.74
N MET A 108 29.71 -7.32 -12.98
CA MET A 108 29.48 -8.05 -11.73
C MET A 108 28.22 -8.89 -11.79
N GLY A 109 28.26 -10.09 -11.20
CA GLY A 109 27.09 -10.88 -10.85
C GLY A 109 26.85 -10.77 -9.35
N ASN A 110 25.69 -10.32 -8.95
CA ASN A 110 25.33 -10.05 -7.55
C ASN A 110 24.19 -10.97 -7.08
N LEU A 111 24.30 -11.41 -5.83
CA LEU A 111 23.21 -12.02 -5.06
C LEU A 111 22.83 -11.07 -3.93
N LEU A 112 21.56 -10.75 -3.81
CA LEU A 112 21.04 -9.86 -2.79
C LEU A 112 19.87 -10.52 -2.05
N TYR A 113 19.64 -10.06 -0.84
CA TYR A 113 18.50 -10.48 -0.04
C TYR A 113 17.83 -9.27 0.60
N ASP A 114 16.56 -9.08 0.26
CA ASP A 114 15.71 -8.04 0.81
C ASP A 114 15.05 -8.52 2.10
N PHE A 115 15.24 -7.78 3.19
CA PHE A 115 14.50 -7.99 4.43
C PHE A 115 13.15 -7.27 4.32
N PHE A 116 12.07 -7.91 4.75
CA PHE A 116 10.71 -7.36 4.70
C PHE A 116 10.28 -6.98 3.26
N PRO A 117 10.28 -7.95 2.32
CA PRO A 117 9.88 -7.68 0.95
C PRO A 117 8.45 -7.13 0.90
N GLY A 118 8.23 -6.07 0.11
CA GLY A 118 6.93 -5.40 0.02
C GLY A 118 6.70 -4.27 1.01
N ALA A 119 7.57 -4.08 2.00
CA ALA A 119 7.53 -2.89 2.85
C ALA A 119 7.92 -1.63 2.07
N THR A 120 7.42 -0.47 2.51
CA THR A 120 7.77 0.83 1.92
C THR A 120 9.28 1.07 1.97
N ILE A 121 9.92 0.71 3.10
CA ILE A 121 11.38 0.71 3.24
C ILE A 121 11.85 -0.72 3.42
N THR A 122 12.74 -1.16 2.54
CA THR A 122 13.29 -2.52 2.50
C THR A 122 14.80 -2.47 2.67
N PRO A 123 15.35 -2.78 3.85
CA PRO A 123 16.78 -3.02 4.02
C PRO A 123 17.20 -4.26 3.22
N TYR A 124 18.41 -4.26 2.69
CA TYR A 124 18.97 -5.41 1.99
C TYR A 124 20.47 -5.52 2.13
N VAL A 125 20.96 -6.73 1.95
CA VAL A 125 22.38 -7.05 1.90
C VAL A 125 22.66 -7.84 0.64
N GLY A 126 23.88 -7.79 0.17
CA GLY A 126 24.31 -8.56 -0.98
C GLY A 126 25.81 -8.75 -1.09
N ALA A 127 26.19 -9.65 -1.96
CA ALA A 127 27.56 -9.88 -2.35
C ALA A 127 27.64 -10.15 -3.85
N GLY A 128 28.74 -9.77 -4.46
CA GLY A 128 28.97 -9.96 -5.88
C GLY A 128 30.39 -10.32 -6.23
N VAL A 129 30.54 -10.98 -7.36
CA VAL A 129 31.83 -11.30 -7.98
C VAL A 129 31.79 -11.01 -9.47
N GLY A 130 32.93 -10.73 -10.06
CA GLY A 130 32.96 -10.40 -11.47
C GLY A 130 34.35 -10.10 -11.97
N VAL A 131 34.42 -9.31 -13.03
CA VAL A 131 35.66 -8.86 -13.66
C VAL A 131 35.69 -7.34 -13.72
N ALA A 132 36.90 -6.81 -13.54
CA ALA A 132 37.19 -5.39 -13.66
C ALA A 132 38.25 -5.14 -14.73
N PHE A 133 37.97 -4.18 -15.58
CA PHE A 133 38.90 -3.66 -16.58
C PHE A 133 39.40 -2.32 -16.07
N LEU A 134 40.66 -2.32 -15.66
CA LEU A 134 41.31 -1.15 -15.06
C LEU A 134 42.20 -0.46 -16.09
N ASP A 135 42.04 0.84 -16.21
CA ASP A 135 42.93 1.73 -16.90
C ASP A 135 43.51 2.72 -15.88
N SER A 136 44.76 2.64 -15.62
CA SER A 136 45.44 3.56 -14.69
C SER A 136 46.59 4.28 -15.38
N THR A 137 46.51 5.60 -15.36
CA THR A 137 47.56 6.47 -15.83
C THR A 137 48.20 7.12 -14.62
N ILE A 138 49.35 6.57 -14.21
CA ILE A 138 50.18 7.11 -13.14
C ILE A 138 51.59 7.32 -13.69
N GLN A 139 52.14 8.50 -13.57
CA GLN A 139 53.51 8.86 -14.02
C GLN A 139 53.76 8.67 -15.54
N GLY A 140 52.75 8.79 -16.37
CA GLY A 140 52.91 8.60 -17.81
C GLY A 140 52.99 7.13 -18.25
N CYS A 141 52.86 6.19 -17.32
CA CYS A 141 52.68 4.77 -17.64
C CYS A 141 51.19 4.45 -17.67
N SER A 142 50.72 3.91 -18.78
CA SER A 142 49.35 3.37 -18.92
C SER A 142 49.39 1.88 -18.61
N LEU A 143 48.66 1.45 -17.59
CA LEU A 143 48.47 0.05 -17.23
C LEU A 143 47.03 -0.34 -17.48
N CYS A 144 46.80 -1.12 -18.55
CA CYS A 144 45.52 -1.77 -18.80
C CYS A 144 45.57 -3.21 -18.29
N THR A 145 44.76 -3.55 -17.33
CA THR A 145 44.73 -4.90 -16.76
C THR A 145 43.32 -5.36 -16.45
N THR A 146 43.09 -6.65 -16.60
CA THR A 146 41.84 -7.29 -16.20
C THR A 146 42.07 -8.02 -14.88
N GLN A 147 41.18 -7.77 -13.92
CA GLN A 147 41.28 -8.32 -12.57
C GLN A 147 39.98 -8.99 -12.16
N PHE A 148 40.08 -9.99 -11.30
CA PHE A 148 38.90 -10.51 -10.59
C PHE A 148 38.43 -9.46 -9.60
N ALA A 149 37.09 -9.21 -9.58
CA ALA A 149 36.45 -8.22 -8.71
C ALA A 149 35.49 -8.90 -7.76
N TYR A 150 35.33 -8.31 -6.59
CA TYR A 150 34.37 -8.73 -5.57
C TYR A 150 33.80 -7.53 -4.86
N GLN A 151 32.55 -7.67 -4.39
CA GLN A 151 31.89 -6.61 -3.62
C GLN A 151 30.97 -7.14 -2.53
N GLY A 152 30.84 -6.36 -1.45
CA GLY A 152 29.81 -6.48 -0.44
C GLY A 152 28.88 -5.27 -0.50
N ILE A 153 27.60 -5.49 -0.43
CA ILE A 153 26.55 -4.48 -0.63
C ILE A 153 25.69 -4.42 0.63
N LEU A 154 25.41 -3.21 1.09
CA LEU A 154 24.45 -2.91 2.14
C LEU A 154 23.56 -1.77 1.63
N GLY A 155 22.24 -1.93 1.66
CA GLY A 155 21.37 -0.93 1.09
C GLY A 155 20.01 -0.78 1.79
N LEU A 156 19.38 0.31 1.45
CA LEU A 156 17.98 0.64 1.81
C LEU A 156 17.23 0.94 0.52
N GLY A 157 16.17 0.19 0.26
CA GLY A 157 15.26 0.42 -0.86
C GLY A 157 14.00 1.15 -0.37
N TYR A 158 13.64 2.23 -1.03
CA TYR A 158 12.33 2.88 -0.90
C TYR A 158 11.45 2.44 -2.08
N ASN A 159 10.41 1.68 -1.80
CA ASN A 159 9.45 1.21 -2.80
C ASN A 159 8.38 2.30 -2.98
N ALA A 160 8.57 3.18 -3.97
CA ALA A 160 7.61 4.24 -4.29
C ALA A 160 6.30 3.67 -4.87
N THR A 161 6.40 2.56 -5.59
CA THR A 161 5.29 1.73 -6.07
C THR A 161 5.74 0.27 -6.06
N PRO A 162 4.85 -0.72 -6.27
CA PRO A 162 5.26 -2.11 -6.43
C PRO A 162 6.28 -2.36 -7.56
N ALA A 163 6.35 -1.44 -8.55
CA ALA A 163 7.24 -1.53 -9.69
C ALA A 163 8.47 -0.62 -9.60
N LEU A 164 8.38 0.52 -8.90
CA LEU A 164 9.42 1.54 -8.85
C LEU A 164 10.12 1.55 -7.49
N ARG A 165 11.42 1.32 -7.47
CA ARG A 165 12.27 1.36 -6.28
C ARG A 165 13.36 2.40 -6.42
N ILE A 166 13.61 3.18 -5.39
CA ILE A 166 14.76 4.07 -5.22
C ILE A 166 15.65 3.44 -4.14
N GLY A 167 16.91 3.19 -4.44
CA GLY A 167 17.87 2.55 -3.54
C GLY A 167 18.98 3.50 -3.12
N LEU A 168 19.38 3.42 -1.85
CA LEU A 168 20.63 3.98 -1.33
C LEU A 168 21.53 2.83 -0.92
N GLU A 169 22.72 2.77 -1.48
CA GLU A 169 23.66 1.65 -1.30
C GLU A 169 25.01 2.11 -0.80
N GLY A 170 25.54 1.43 0.21
CA GLY A 170 26.93 1.47 0.60
C GLY A 170 27.63 0.17 0.15
N ARG A 171 28.75 0.28 -0.54
CA ARG A 171 29.47 -0.88 -1.05
C ARG A 171 30.93 -0.87 -0.64
N TYR A 172 31.45 -2.04 -0.30
CA TYR A 172 32.86 -2.33 -0.30
C TYR A 172 33.19 -3.09 -1.58
N TYR A 173 34.02 -2.51 -2.41
CA TYR A 173 34.43 -3.07 -3.69
C TYR A 173 35.94 -3.26 -3.71
N GLY A 174 36.39 -4.43 -4.14
CA GLY A 174 37.82 -4.76 -4.26
C GLY A 174 38.13 -5.55 -5.52
N THR A 175 39.40 -5.48 -5.96
CA THR A 175 39.92 -6.36 -7.00
C THR A 175 41.12 -7.13 -6.48
N THR A 176 41.46 -8.21 -7.18
CA THR A 176 42.79 -8.79 -7.02
C THR A 176 43.88 -7.75 -7.32
N ASN A 177 45.05 -7.89 -6.70
CA ASN A 177 46.07 -6.85 -6.74
C ASN A 177 46.54 -6.58 -8.19
N PRO A 178 46.37 -5.39 -8.75
CA PRO A 178 46.85 -5.02 -10.08
C PRO A 178 48.38 -4.82 -10.16
N GLY A 179 49.08 -5.05 -9.07
CA GLY A 179 50.54 -5.05 -9.01
C GLY A 179 51.18 -3.76 -8.47
N ALA A 180 50.66 -2.60 -8.81
CA ALA A 180 51.21 -1.30 -8.42
C ALA A 180 50.52 -0.68 -7.20
N TYR A 181 49.28 -1.09 -6.90
CA TYR A 181 48.45 -0.54 -5.80
C TYR A 181 47.37 -1.54 -5.37
N THR A 182 46.83 -1.32 -4.19
CA THR A 182 45.65 -2.07 -3.73
C THR A 182 44.39 -1.35 -4.16
N ASN A 183 43.52 -2.01 -4.91
CA ASN A 183 42.28 -1.43 -5.43
C ASN A 183 41.08 -1.84 -4.57
N ASN A 184 40.97 -1.20 -3.42
CA ASN A 184 39.84 -1.33 -2.53
C ASN A 184 39.09 0.00 -2.46
N ASN A 185 37.79 -0.03 -2.62
CA ASN A 185 36.95 1.16 -2.72
C ASN A 185 35.78 1.06 -1.76
N ILE A 186 35.34 2.22 -1.25
CA ILE A 186 34.02 2.40 -0.66
C ILE A 186 33.20 3.21 -1.65
N LEU A 187 32.00 2.75 -1.96
CA LEU A 187 31.06 3.49 -2.80
C LEU A 187 29.80 3.83 -2.00
N ALA A 188 29.24 5.00 -2.29
CA ALA A 188 27.90 5.38 -1.87
C ALA A 188 27.08 5.72 -3.12
N LEU A 189 26.10 4.90 -3.42
CA LEU A 189 25.33 4.96 -4.67
C LEU A 189 23.86 5.21 -4.39
N LEU A 190 23.25 6.03 -5.23
CA LEU A 190 21.80 6.16 -5.38
C LEU A 190 21.39 5.38 -6.64
N SER A 191 20.36 4.56 -6.52
CA SER A 191 19.85 3.78 -7.65
C SER A 191 18.36 4.00 -7.86
N VAL A 192 17.92 3.86 -9.11
CA VAL A 192 16.50 3.81 -9.48
C VAL A 192 16.30 2.55 -10.30
N SER A 193 15.33 1.72 -9.94
CA SER A 193 15.02 0.49 -10.65
C SER A 193 13.52 0.34 -10.89
N TYR A 194 13.20 -0.26 -12.03
CA TYR A 194 11.84 -0.54 -12.46
C TYR A 194 11.67 -2.04 -12.70
N LYS A 195 10.68 -2.64 -12.03
CA LYS A 195 10.33 -4.05 -12.10
C LYS A 195 9.13 -4.26 -13.04
N PHE A 196 9.29 -5.18 -13.98
CA PHE A 196 8.27 -5.55 -14.96
C PHE A 196 7.38 -6.67 -14.45
N GLY A 197 6.26 -6.92 -15.14
CA GLY A 197 5.39 -8.06 -14.86
C GLY A 197 4.45 -7.83 -13.68
N GLN A 198 4.12 -6.58 -13.38
CA GLN A 198 3.10 -6.31 -12.35
C GLN A 198 1.82 -7.09 -12.69
N PRO A 199 1.28 -7.91 -11.75
CA PRO A 199 0.02 -8.60 -11.97
C PRO A 199 -1.07 -7.58 -12.31
N GLU A 200 -1.85 -7.88 -13.35
CA GLU A 200 -3.04 -7.09 -13.64
C GLU A 200 -3.96 -7.15 -12.42
N VAL A 201 -4.22 -6.00 -11.82
CA VAL A 201 -5.17 -5.92 -10.70
C VAL A 201 -6.53 -6.28 -11.28
N ALA A 202 -7.05 -7.46 -10.91
CA ALA A 202 -8.38 -7.86 -11.32
C ALA A 202 -9.35 -6.71 -11.00
N PRO A 203 -10.22 -6.31 -11.94
CA PRO A 203 -11.19 -5.27 -11.68
C PRO A 203 -11.99 -5.66 -10.42
N PRO A 204 -12.31 -4.71 -9.54
CA PRO A 204 -13.09 -5.01 -8.34
C PRO A 204 -14.34 -5.77 -8.77
N PRO A 205 -14.75 -6.82 -8.02
CA PRO A 205 -15.95 -7.56 -8.33
C PRO A 205 -17.12 -6.56 -8.49
N PRO A 206 -18.01 -6.75 -9.45
CA PRO A 206 -19.14 -5.87 -9.62
C PRO A 206 -19.86 -5.74 -8.27
N PRO A 207 -20.32 -4.55 -7.91
CA PRO A 207 -21.05 -4.36 -6.65
C PRO A 207 -22.18 -5.40 -6.59
N PRO A 208 -22.41 -6.03 -5.44
CA PRO A 208 -23.51 -6.98 -5.29
C PRO A 208 -24.79 -6.33 -5.81
N PRO A 209 -25.67 -7.06 -6.51
CA PRO A 209 -26.91 -6.54 -7.01
C PRO A 209 -27.60 -5.78 -5.88
N ALA A 210 -28.02 -4.54 -6.13
CA ALA A 210 -28.71 -3.74 -5.12
C ALA A 210 -29.84 -4.60 -4.55
N ALA A 211 -29.82 -4.81 -3.23
CA ALA A 211 -30.85 -5.58 -2.55
C ALA A 211 -32.20 -4.95 -2.94
N VAL A 212 -33.03 -5.71 -3.64
CA VAL A 212 -34.38 -5.25 -4.01
C VAL A 212 -35.15 -5.08 -2.71
N THR A 213 -35.29 -3.84 -2.24
CA THR A 213 -36.10 -3.54 -1.05
C THR A 213 -37.52 -3.99 -1.32
N PRO A 214 -38.12 -4.82 -0.47
CA PRO A 214 -39.51 -5.22 -0.66
C PRO A 214 -40.43 -3.99 -0.71
N PRO A 215 -41.45 -3.96 -1.56
CA PRO A 215 -42.36 -2.87 -1.59
C PRO A 215 -43.06 -2.70 -0.22
N SER A 216 -42.97 -1.48 0.30
CA SER A 216 -43.56 -1.11 1.58
C SER A 216 -44.63 -0.03 1.38
N PHE A 217 -45.74 -0.12 2.13
CA PHE A 217 -46.84 0.80 2.07
C PHE A 217 -47.15 1.29 3.48
N MET A 218 -47.48 2.58 3.65
CA MET A 218 -47.77 3.17 4.95
C MET A 218 -49.22 3.59 5.02
N VAL A 219 -49.91 3.17 6.08
CA VAL A 219 -51.31 3.53 6.42
C VAL A 219 -51.28 4.34 7.70
N PHE A 220 -51.82 5.56 7.68
CA PHE A 220 -51.86 6.47 8.82
C PHE A 220 -53.21 6.47 9.51
N PHE A 221 -53.22 6.80 10.81
CA PHE A 221 -54.39 6.77 11.67
C PHE A 221 -54.54 8.05 12.46
N ASP A 222 -55.81 8.40 12.72
CA ASP A 222 -56.14 9.45 13.64
C ASP A 222 -55.72 9.14 15.07
N TRP A 223 -55.67 10.17 15.90
CA TRP A 223 -55.33 10.02 17.30
C TRP A 223 -56.36 9.13 18.00
N ASP A 224 -55.85 8.19 18.77
CA ASP A 224 -56.60 7.19 19.53
C ASP A 224 -57.64 6.38 18.69
N ARG A 225 -57.47 6.28 17.39
CA ARG A 225 -58.34 5.51 16.49
C ARG A 225 -57.61 4.41 15.76
N ALA A 226 -58.38 3.38 15.38
CA ALA A 226 -57.93 2.28 14.52
C ALA A 226 -58.85 2.11 13.30
N ASN A 227 -59.67 3.11 12.98
CA ASN A 227 -60.57 3.08 11.82
C ASN A 227 -59.76 3.28 10.53
N ILE A 228 -60.10 2.51 9.49
CA ILE A 228 -59.52 2.65 8.15
C ILE A 228 -60.25 3.80 7.43
N SER A 229 -59.53 4.85 7.04
CA SER A 229 -60.04 5.94 6.20
C SER A 229 -60.08 5.52 4.73
N ASP A 230 -60.77 6.28 3.88
CA ASP A 230 -60.79 6.01 2.42
C ASP A 230 -59.38 6.09 1.77
N GLN A 231 -58.56 7.01 2.24
CA GLN A 231 -57.16 7.11 1.82
C GLN A 231 -56.36 5.88 2.26
N ALA A 232 -56.55 5.44 3.50
CA ALA A 232 -55.92 4.22 4.01
C ALA A 232 -56.34 2.99 3.21
N LEU A 233 -57.62 2.89 2.83
CA LEU A 233 -58.16 1.80 2.02
C LEU A 233 -57.50 1.77 0.62
N THR A 234 -57.27 2.93 0.03
CA THR A 234 -56.54 3.02 -1.27
C THR A 234 -55.15 2.45 -1.18
N THR A 235 -54.41 2.78 -0.13
CA THR A 235 -53.05 2.24 0.13
C THR A 235 -53.09 0.72 0.36
N ILE A 236 -54.07 0.23 1.10
CA ILE A 236 -54.28 -1.20 1.36
C ILE A 236 -54.58 -1.97 0.07
N ARG A 237 -55.36 -1.41 -0.85
CA ARG A 237 -55.62 -2.00 -2.17
C ARG A 237 -54.38 -2.08 -3.01
N GLN A 238 -53.49 -1.08 -2.98
CA GLN A 238 -52.19 -1.12 -3.65
C GLN A 238 -51.31 -2.24 -3.08
N ALA A 239 -51.25 -2.39 -1.76
CA ALA A 239 -50.50 -3.48 -1.11
C ALA A 239 -51.07 -4.86 -1.47
N ALA A 240 -52.42 -5.01 -1.51
CA ALA A 240 -53.06 -6.25 -1.95
C ALA A 240 -52.77 -6.56 -3.43
N GLY A 241 -52.74 -5.54 -4.31
CA GLY A 241 -52.34 -5.68 -5.71
C GLY A 241 -50.89 -6.15 -5.84
N ALA A 242 -49.99 -5.57 -5.09
CA ALA A 242 -48.56 -5.98 -5.06
C ALA A 242 -48.38 -7.43 -4.56
N PHE A 243 -49.16 -7.84 -3.57
CA PHE A 243 -49.20 -9.24 -3.12
C PHE A 243 -49.66 -10.19 -4.24
N LYS A 244 -50.73 -9.88 -4.92
CA LYS A 244 -51.29 -10.72 -5.99
C LYS A 244 -50.30 -10.86 -7.19
N SER A 245 -49.54 -9.81 -7.47
CA SER A 245 -48.59 -9.85 -8.58
C SER A 245 -47.34 -10.71 -8.31
N LYS A 246 -46.99 -10.97 -7.04
CA LYS A 246 -45.81 -11.76 -6.64
C LYS A 246 -46.04 -13.28 -6.53
N GLY A 247 -47.24 -13.76 -6.60
CA GLY A 247 -47.59 -15.19 -6.64
C GLY A 247 -47.46 -15.98 -5.32
N SER A 248 -46.36 -15.85 -4.60
CA SER A 248 -46.09 -16.56 -3.31
C SER A 248 -45.54 -15.61 -2.23
N ALA A 249 -46.11 -14.44 -2.15
CA ALA A 249 -45.72 -13.40 -1.23
C ALA A 249 -46.25 -13.64 0.20
N ARG A 250 -45.63 -12.97 1.17
CA ARG A 250 -46.11 -12.81 2.53
C ARG A 250 -46.23 -11.32 2.83
N ILE A 251 -47.20 -10.97 3.71
CA ILE A 251 -47.33 -9.60 4.17
C ILE A 251 -47.03 -9.53 5.65
N THR A 252 -46.21 -8.56 6.04
CA THR A 252 -46.03 -8.18 7.44
C THR A 252 -46.66 -6.82 7.65
N ALA A 253 -47.67 -6.75 8.54
CA ALA A 253 -48.34 -5.51 8.96
C ALA A 253 -47.83 -5.12 10.36
N THR A 254 -47.02 -4.07 10.45
CA THR A 254 -46.45 -3.61 11.72
C THR A 254 -47.10 -2.30 12.15
N GLY A 255 -47.77 -2.34 13.30
CA GLY A 255 -48.44 -1.18 13.86
C GLY A 255 -47.59 -0.37 14.82
N HIS A 256 -47.74 0.95 14.75
CA HIS A 256 -47.02 1.92 15.57
C HIS A 256 -47.98 2.95 16.18
N THR A 257 -47.55 3.61 17.25
CA THR A 257 -48.21 4.74 17.87
C THR A 257 -47.23 5.92 18.01
N ASP A 258 -47.80 7.09 18.31
CA ASP A 258 -47.02 8.17 18.90
C ASP A 258 -46.78 7.89 20.39
N THR A 259 -46.04 8.78 21.06
CA THR A 259 -45.64 8.65 22.48
C THR A 259 -46.71 9.18 23.43
N SER A 260 -47.92 9.53 22.94
CA SER A 260 -49.01 10.06 23.76
C SER A 260 -49.81 8.93 24.42
N GLY A 261 -49.47 8.63 25.67
CA GLY A 261 -50.15 7.60 26.47
C GLY A 261 -49.18 6.56 27.07
N PRO A 262 -49.65 5.70 27.94
CA PRO A 262 -48.84 4.64 28.54
C PRO A 262 -48.37 3.61 27.51
N GLU A 263 -47.15 3.11 27.66
CA GLU A 263 -46.55 2.09 26.76
C GLU A 263 -47.44 0.88 26.54
N SER A 264 -48.03 0.33 27.62
CA SER A 264 -48.97 -0.81 27.54
C SER A 264 -50.20 -0.52 26.70
N TYR A 265 -50.72 0.69 26.80
CA TYR A 265 -51.84 1.14 25.98
C TYR A 265 -51.46 1.29 24.52
N ASN A 266 -50.32 1.93 24.27
CA ASN A 266 -49.76 2.12 22.93
C ASN A 266 -49.44 0.79 22.25
N MET A 267 -48.93 -0.21 22.98
CA MET A 267 -48.76 -1.56 22.46
C MET A 267 -50.11 -2.18 22.03
N ALA A 268 -51.13 -2.10 22.85
CA ALA A 268 -52.48 -2.61 22.51
C ALA A 268 -53.12 -1.88 21.34
N LEU A 269 -52.93 -0.53 21.24
CA LEU A 269 -53.48 0.29 20.15
C LEU A 269 -52.76 -0.04 18.83
N SER A 270 -51.44 -0.22 18.85
CA SER A 270 -50.67 -0.60 17.67
C SER A 270 -51.13 -1.94 17.09
N LEU A 271 -51.41 -2.93 17.96
CA LEU A 271 -51.96 -4.22 17.54
C LEU A 271 -53.36 -4.08 16.96
N ARG A 272 -54.24 -3.26 17.57
CA ARG A 272 -55.61 -2.99 17.03
C ARG A 272 -55.54 -2.41 15.62
N ARG A 273 -54.63 -1.43 15.37
CA ARG A 273 -54.41 -0.83 14.06
C ARG A 273 -53.93 -1.86 13.03
N ALA A 274 -52.92 -2.67 13.41
CA ALA A 274 -52.39 -3.69 12.52
C ALA A 274 -53.39 -4.79 12.19
N ASN A 275 -54.29 -5.17 13.15
CA ASN A 275 -55.40 -6.08 12.90
C ASN A 275 -56.47 -5.45 11.98
N ALA A 276 -56.79 -4.18 12.14
CA ALA A 276 -57.73 -3.48 11.26
C ALA A 276 -57.22 -3.47 9.80
N VAL A 277 -55.90 -3.28 9.60
CA VAL A 277 -55.25 -3.39 8.28
C VAL A 277 -55.33 -4.80 7.76
N LYS A 278 -55.01 -5.83 8.60
CA LYS A 278 -55.16 -7.24 8.23
C LYS A 278 -56.54 -7.56 7.73
N ASP A 279 -57.60 -7.15 8.48
CA ASP A 279 -58.98 -7.40 8.11
C ASP A 279 -59.37 -6.71 6.78
N ALA A 280 -58.80 -5.54 6.53
CA ALA A 280 -59.01 -4.84 5.26
C ALA A 280 -58.26 -5.55 4.09
N LEU A 281 -57.02 -6.03 4.29
CA LEU A 281 -56.29 -6.85 3.31
C LEU A 281 -57.03 -8.15 2.98
N VAL A 282 -57.60 -8.81 3.96
CA VAL A 282 -58.39 -10.02 3.75
C VAL A 282 -59.63 -9.73 2.90
N ARG A 283 -60.35 -8.61 3.15
CA ARG A 283 -61.47 -8.16 2.31
C ARG A 283 -61.06 -7.86 0.87
N GLU A 284 -59.83 -7.39 0.67
CA GLU A 284 -59.25 -7.17 -0.66
C GLU A 284 -58.66 -8.47 -1.30
N GLY A 285 -58.89 -9.66 -0.66
CA GLY A 285 -58.62 -10.96 -1.22
C GLY A 285 -57.19 -11.50 -0.91
N VAL A 286 -56.51 -11.00 0.11
CA VAL A 286 -55.29 -11.57 0.63
C VAL A 286 -55.59 -12.69 1.64
N PRO A 287 -55.08 -13.91 1.50
CA PRO A 287 -55.33 -14.98 2.47
C PRO A 287 -54.86 -14.61 3.88
N ALA A 288 -55.68 -14.84 4.91
CA ALA A 288 -55.34 -14.48 6.28
C ALA A 288 -54.04 -15.11 6.81
N GLN A 289 -53.73 -16.34 6.34
CA GLN A 289 -52.51 -17.06 6.67
C GLN A 289 -51.24 -16.46 6.03
N ALA A 290 -51.37 -15.63 5.01
CA ALA A 290 -50.23 -14.92 4.38
C ALA A 290 -49.89 -13.61 5.11
N ILE A 291 -50.67 -13.22 6.14
CA ILE A 291 -50.51 -11.93 6.82
C ILE A 291 -50.05 -12.14 8.26
N THR A 292 -48.87 -11.63 8.57
CA THR A 292 -48.32 -11.55 9.94
C THR A 292 -48.58 -10.17 10.51
N VAL A 293 -49.08 -10.10 11.74
CA VAL A 293 -49.38 -8.85 12.47
C VAL A 293 -48.38 -8.66 13.60
N ILE A 294 -47.79 -7.47 13.70
CA ILE A 294 -46.85 -7.11 14.75
C ILE A 294 -47.28 -5.76 15.34
N GLY A 295 -47.37 -5.66 16.67
CA GLY A 295 -47.48 -4.41 17.38
C GLY A 295 -46.09 -3.98 17.90
N LYS A 296 -45.76 -2.73 17.72
CA LYS A 296 -44.52 -2.11 18.22
C LYS A 296 -44.79 -0.98 19.21
N GLY A 297 -46.06 -0.57 19.38
CA GLY A 297 -46.37 0.59 20.20
C GLY A 297 -45.58 1.81 19.76
N GLU A 298 -44.97 2.47 20.72
CA GLU A 298 -44.09 3.64 20.53
C GLU A 298 -42.60 3.32 20.42
N SER A 299 -42.21 2.04 20.44
CA SER A 299 -40.78 1.64 20.48
C SER A 299 -40.03 1.92 19.19
N GLN A 300 -40.70 2.14 18.07
CA GLN A 300 -40.11 2.42 16.76
C GLN A 300 -40.81 3.63 16.10
N LEU A 301 -40.36 4.81 16.47
CA LEU A 301 -40.86 6.06 15.93
C LEU A 301 -40.35 6.33 14.52
N LEU A 302 -41.18 6.81 13.61
CA LEU A 302 -40.75 7.32 12.31
C LEU A 302 -40.11 8.71 12.47
N VAL A 303 -40.74 9.55 13.29
CA VAL A 303 -40.24 10.85 13.71
C VAL A 303 -39.89 10.77 15.20
N PRO A 304 -38.59 10.92 15.56
CA PRO A 304 -38.18 10.93 16.96
C PRO A 304 -38.86 12.06 17.74
N THR A 305 -39.57 11.72 18.81
CA THR A 305 -40.22 12.67 19.70
C THR A 305 -39.90 12.32 21.15
N GLY A 306 -40.02 13.30 22.04
CA GLY A 306 -40.03 13.05 23.49
C GLY A 306 -41.33 12.37 23.93
N ASP A 307 -41.43 12.09 25.23
CA ASP A 307 -42.63 11.46 25.82
C ASP A 307 -43.87 12.37 25.75
N ASN A 308 -45.04 11.76 25.67
CA ASN A 308 -46.33 12.43 25.64
C ASN A 308 -46.55 13.41 24.46
N VAL A 309 -45.87 13.19 23.34
CA VAL A 309 -46.04 14.02 22.13
C VAL A 309 -46.96 13.32 21.14
N ARG A 310 -47.97 14.09 20.63
CA ARG A 310 -48.83 13.64 19.55
C ARG A 310 -48.21 13.92 18.20
N GLU A 311 -47.69 12.88 17.55
CA GLU A 311 -47.05 12.97 16.22
C GLU A 311 -47.86 12.13 15.21
N PRO A 312 -48.52 12.77 14.24
CA PRO A 312 -49.32 12.08 13.24
C PRO A 312 -48.56 11.02 12.44
N GLN A 313 -47.30 11.27 12.10
CA GLN A 313 -46.50 10.36 11.29
C GLN A 313 -46.12 9.07 12.06
N ASN A 314 -46.07 9.12 13.38
CA ASN A 314 -45.82 7.94 14.21
C ASN A 314 -47.06 7.02 14.33
N ARG A 315 -48.26 7.52 14.06
CA ARG A 315 -49.52 6.77 14.11
C ARG A 315 -49.79 6.03 12.81
N ARG A 316 -49.05 4.98 12.56
CA ARG A 316 -49.03 4.29 11.27
C ARG A 316 -49.06 2.76 11.40
N VAL A 317 -49.37 2.10 10.28
CA VAL A 317 -49.08 0.69 10.04
C VAL A 317 -48.22 0.59 8.79
N GLU A 318 -47.12 -0.07 8.90
CA GLU A 318 -46.24 -0.42 7.76
C GLU A 318 -46.64 -1.78 7.21
N ILE A 319 -46.88 -1.87 5.91
CA ILE A 319 -47.23 -3.08 5.19
C ILE A 319 -46.04 -3.41 4.29
N VAL A 320 -45.33 -4.50 4.58
CA VAL A 320 -44.23 -4.97 3.76
C VAL A 320 -44.65 -6.24 3.02
N VAL A 321 -44.50 -6.25 1.68
CA VAL A 321 -44.80 -7.39 0.82
C VAL A 321 -43.54 -8.07 0.43
N GLN A 322 -43.27 -9.28 0.96
CA GLN A 322 -42.03 -10.06 0.79
C GLN A 322 -42.25 -11.22 -0.15
#